data_cbf5af1c1c3d9047ba893ba61ee39f9a
#
_entry.id   cbf5af1c1c3d9047ba893ba61ee39f9a
#
_cell.length_a   1.000
_cell.length_b   1.000
_cell.length_c   1.000
_cell.angle_alpha   90.00
_cell.angle_beta   90.00
_cell.angle_gamma   90.00
#
_symmetry.space_group_name_H-M   'P 1'
#
loop_
_entity.id
_entity.type
_entity.pdbx_description
1 polymer ?
#
loop_
_entity_poly.entity_id
_entity_poly.type
_entity_poly.pdbx_seq_one_letter_code
_entity_poly.pdbx_strand_id
1 'polypeptide(L)'
;MRVQSLPLILVLTGLCASLAGRAQTPPAANPLDAVPENMPFDIPYGAPISLERAEAAIAAAVAEAKKHNWKLNIAVVDSGANLVAFQRMDGAQLASIAISEHKARAAASFRRETHVVEDGIQLKQNYYTLTLDGVIASRGGVPLIQGGKLIGAIGCSGGTGSQDEVACKAGAASVK
;
A
#
# COMPACT_ATOMS: atom_id res chain seq x y z
N MET A 1 79.92 51.40 -35.47
CA MET A 1 78.68 51.25 -34.70
C MET A 1 78.33 49.79 -34.69
N ARG A 2 78.51 49.14 -33.51
CA ARG A 2 78.17 47.73 -33.31
C ARG A 2 76.81 47.66 -32.58
N VAL A 3 75.80 47.09 -33.23
CA VAL A 3 74.49 46.84 -32.60
C VAL A 3 74.56 45.47 -31.93
N GLN A 4 74.47 45.48 -30.61
CA GLN A 4 74.35 44.24 -29.83
C GLN A 4 72.89 43.80 -29.75
N SER A 5 72.67 42.63 -30.26
CA SER A 5 71.35 41.96 -30.13
C SER A 5 71.26 41.14 -28.82
N LEU A 6 70.35 41.50 -27.92
CA LEU A 6 69.97 40.69 -26.73
C LEU A 6 69.05 39.52 -27.12
N PRO A 7 69.31 38.36 -26.58
CA PRO A 7 68.33 37.23 -26.75
C PRO A 7 67.18 37.35 -25.74
N LEU A 8 65.98 37.26 -26.27
CA LEU A 8 64.76 37.22 -25.48
C LEU A 8 64.59 35.78 -24.94
N ILE A 9 64.75 35.61 -23.62
CA ILE A 9 64.46 34.32 -22.95
C ILE A 9 62.97 34.24 -22.67
N LEU A 10 62.25 33.34 -23.39
CA LEU A 10 60.84 33.03 -23.16
C LEU A 10 60.74 32.01 -22.03
N VAL A 11 60.34 32.44 -20.82
CA VAL A 11 60.09 31.55 -19.69
C VAL A 11 58.67 31.02 -19.84
N LEU A 12 58.53 29.72 -20.25
CA LEU A 12 57.28 29.02 -20.30
C LEU A 12 56.94 28.49 -18.91
N THR A 13 56.14 29.20 -18.14
CA THR A 13 55.58 28.70 -16.88
C THR A 13 54.44 27.74 -17.16
N GLY A 14 54.75 26.45 -17.06
CA GLY A 14 53.73 25.38 -17.20
C GLY A 14 52.78 25.43 -16.00
N LEU A 15 51.53 25.78 -16.28
CA LEU A 15 50.41 25.70 -15.34
C LEU A 15 49.95 24.24 -15.23
N CYS A 16 50.49 23.46 -14.26
CA CYS A 16 49.97 22.16 -13.91
C CYS A 16 48.62 22.32 -13.21
N ALA A 17 47.52 22.28 -13.96
CA ALA A 17 46.19 22.15 -13.40
C ALA A 17 46.04 20.73 -12.83
N SER A 18 46.12 20.58 -11.51
CA SER A 18 45.79 19.36 -10.79
C SER A 18 44.30 19.10 -10.96
N LEU A 19 43.94 18.13 -11.83
CA LEU A 19 42.63 17.51 -11.86
C LEU A 19 42.44 16.77 -10.56
N ALA A 20 41.93 17.45 -9.52
CA ALA A 20 41.41 16.81 -8.34
C ALA A 20 40.20 15.96 -8.78
N GLY A 21 40.41 14.66 -8.93
CA GLY A 21 39.32 13.72 -9.18
C GLY A 21 38.28 13.89 -8.08
N ARG A 22 37.09 14.34 -8.44
CA ARG A 22 35.95 14.30 -7.52
C ARG A 22 35.71 12.83 -7.18
N ALA A 23 36.01 12.47 -5.94
CA ALA A 23 35.61 11.18 -5.38
C ALA A 23 34.08 11.10 -5.53
N GLN A 24 33.59 10.20 -6.37
CA GLN A 24 32.16 9.93 -6.49
C GLN A 24 31.71 9.36 -5.15
N THR A 25 30.77 10.05 -4.50
CA THR A 25 30.10 9.50 -3.33
C THR A 25 29.48 8.16 -3.75
N PRO A 26 29.71 7.07 -2.98
CA PRO A 26 29.05 5.79 -3.30
C PRO A 26 27.53 6.00 -3.42
N PRO A 27 26.85 5.35 -4.37
CA PRO A 27 25.40 5.43 -4.47
C PRO A 27 24.79 5.06 -3.13
N ALA A 28 23.75 5.80 -2.73
CA ALA A 28 23.01 5.49 -1.52
C ALA A 28 22.50 4.04 -1.59
N ALA A 29 22.65 3.28 -0.50
CA ALA A 29 22.15 1.92 -0.43
C ALA A 29 20.67 1.90 -0.75
N ASN A 30 20.21 0.98 -1.63
CA ASN A 30 18.81 0.82 -1.95
C ASN A 30 18.09 0.26 -0.71
N PRO A 31 17.08 0.95 -0.16
CA PRO A 31 16.32 0.44 0.99
C PRO A 31 15.66 -0.92 0.77
N LEU A 32 15.44 -1.30 -0.51
CA LEU A 32 14.86 -2.60 -0.88
C LEU A 32 15.86 -3.76 -0.77
N ASP A 33 17.17 -3.48 -0.65
CA ASP A 33 18.19 -4.50 -0.44
C ASP A 33 18.27 -4.96 1.03
N ALA A 34 17.59 -4.26 1.94
CA ALA A 34 17.50 -4.69 3.33
C ALA A 34 16.66 -5.96 3.45
N VAL A 35 17.23 -6.97 4.11
CA VAL A 35 16.55 -8.25 4.36
C VAL A 35 16.06 -8.26 5.82
N PRO A 36 14.74 -8.09 6.07
CA PRO A 36 14.21 -8.18 7.42
C PRO A 36 14.36 -9.61 7.96
N GLU A 37 14.78 -9.75 9.21
CA GLU A 37 14.89 -11.06 9.85
C GLU A 37 13.51 -11.70 10.07
N ASN A 38 12.53 -10.89 10.44
CA ASN A 38 11.16 -11.37 10.66
C ASN A 38 10.31 -11.17 9.40
N MET A 39 9.53 -12.20 9.05
CA MET A 39 8.57 -12.13 7.96
C MET A 39 7.40 -11.21 8.35
N PRO A 40 7.17 -10.08 7.64
CA PRO A 40 6.00 -9.26 7.89
C PRO A 40 4.75 -10.01 7.42
N PHE A 41 3.60 -9.80 8.07
CA PHE A 41 2.32 -10.38 7.66
C PHE A 41 2.25 -11.91 7.78
N ASP A 42 2.67 -12.45 8.90
CA ASP A 42 2.67 -13.88 9.20
C ASP A 42 1.41 -14.32 9.95
N ILE A 43 0.24 -13.78 9.59
CA ILE A 43 -1.05 -14.20 10.15
C ILE A 43 -1.46 -15.50 9.46
N PRO A 44 -1.60 -16.65 10.16
CA PRO A 44 -2.01 -17.89 9.53
C PRO A 44 -3.45 -17.84 9.05
N TYR A 45 -3.75 -18.54 7.95
CA TYR A 45 -5.13 -18.72 7.49
C TYR A 45 -5.89 -19.64 8.45
N GLY A 46 -7.13 -19.24 8.77
CA GLY A 46 -8.07 -20.01 9.58
C GLY A 46 -9.18 -20.64 8.75
N ALA A 47 -10.16 -21.23 9.44
CA ALA A 47 -11.38 -21.70 8.79
C ALA A 47 -12.13 -20.52 8.15
N PRO A 48 -12.84 -20.76 7.01
CA PRO A 48 -13.65 -19.72 6.37
C PRO A 48 -14.68 -19.12 7.31
N ILE A 49 -14.89 -17.79 7.22
CA ILE A 49 -15.94 -17.10 7.97
C ILE A 49 -17.31 -17.65 7.57
N SER A 50 -18.22 -17.82 8.56
CA SER A 50 -19.61 -18.19 8.26
C SER A 50 -20.41 -17.02 7.69
N LEU A 51 -21.50 -17.32 6.96
CA LEU A 51 -22.40 -16.31 6.41
C LEU A 51 -22.95 -15.39 7.51
N GLU A 52 -23.40 -15.95 8.64
CA GLU A 52 -23.93 -15.20 9.77
C GLU A 52 -22.95 -14.12 10.27
N ARG A 53 -21.68 -14.48 10.42
CA ARG A 53 -20.64 -13.56 10.84
C ARG A 53 -20.28 -12.52 9.77
N ALA A 54 -20.29 -12.93 8.52
CA ALA A 54 -20.08 -12.03 7.39
C ALA A 54 -21.17 -10.95 7.33
N GLU A 55 -22.43 -11.36 7.53
CA GLU A 55 -23.56 -10.44 7.60
C GLU A 55 -23.50 -9.52 8.82
N ALA A 56 -23.06 -10.02 9.98
CA ALA A 56 -22.84 -9.21 11.17
C ALA A 56 -21.74 -8.15 10.95
N ALA A 57 -20.64 -8.52 10.28
CA ALA A 57 -19.59 -7.58 9.92
C ALA A 57 -20.09 -6.49 8.95
N ILE A 58 -20.87 -6.88 7.95
CA ILE A 58 -21.52 -5.94 7.02
C ILE A 58 -22.47 -5.00 7.78
N ALA A 59 -23.31 -5.54 8.66
CA ALA A 59 -24.25 -4.73 9.42
C ALA A 59 -23.56 -3.67 10.30
N ALA A 60 -22.42 -4.02 10.92
CA ALA A 60 -21.62 -3.08 11.71
C ALA A 60 -20.99 -1.99 10.83
N ALA A 61 -20.46 -2.34 9.67
CA ALA A 61 -19.91 -1.37 8.71
C ALA A 61 -21.01 -0.43 8.16
N VAL A 62 -22.19 -0.96 7.85
CA VAL A 62 -23.37 -0.17 7.41
C VAL A 62 -23.82 0.77 8.52
N ALA A 63 -23.85 0.31 9.77
CA ALA A 63 -24.22 1.15 10.91
C ALA A 63 -23.26 2.34 11.08
N GLU A 64 -21.97 2.10 10.93
CA GLU A 64 -20.97 3.16 10.97
C GLU A 64 -21.14 4.15 9.82
N ALA A 65 -21.27 3.65 8.58
CA ALA A 65 -21.48 4.49 7.40
C ALA A 65 -22.74 5.37 7.52
N LYS A 66 -23.85 4.83 8.10
CA LYS A 66 -25.10 5.56 8.33
C LYS A 66 -24.94 6.75 9.28
N LYS A 67 -24.10 6.65 10.33
CA LYS A 67 -23.84 7.76 11.26
C LYS A 67 -23.33 9.01 10.53
N HIS A 68 -22.60 8.81 9.43
CA HIS A 68 -21.98 9.86 8.64
C HIS A 68 -22.68 10.14 7.30
N ASN A 69 -23.81 9.48 7.04
CA ASN A 69 -24.51 9.54 5.75
C ASN A 69 -23.65 9.12 4.54
N TRP A 70 -22.67 8.25 4.74
CA TRP A 70 -21.87 7.68 3.65
C TRP A 70 -22.64 6.57 2.94
N LYS A 71 -22.47 6.49 1.61
CA LYS A 71 -23.15 5.51 0.74
C LYS A 71 -22.14 4.52 0.20
N LEU A 72 -22.05 3.36 0.82
CA LEU A 72 -21.00 2.40 0.55
C LEU A 72 -21.53 1.09 -0.05
N ASN A 73 -20.64 0.42 -0.79
CA ASN A 73 -20.72 -1.00 -1.11
C ASN A 73 -19.79 -1.74 -0.16
N ILE A 74 -20.23 -2.85 0.40
CA ILE A 74 -19.50 -3.61 1.41
C ILE A 74 -19.50 -5.07 1.02
N ALA A 75 -18.34 -5.66 0.88
CA ALA A 75 -18.13 -7.06 0.54
C ALA A 75 -17.39 -7.78 1.66
N VAL A 76 -17.77 -9.01 1.96
CA VAL A 76 -17.01 -9.91 2.83
C VAL A 76 -16.63 -11.15 2.03
N VAL A 77 -15.35 -11.50 2.11
CA VAL A 77 -14.80 -12.73 1.54
C VAL A 77 -14.31 -13.67 2.64
N ASP A 78 -14.21 -14.95 2.34
CA ASP A 78 -13.65 -15.97 3.22
C ASP A 78 -12.10 -15.94 3.24
N SER A 79 -11.47 -16.86 3.98
CA SER A 79 -10.02 -17.02 4.04
C SER A 79 -9.40 -17.42 2.70
N GLY A 80 -10.16 -17.95 1.76
CA GLY A 80 -9.76 -18.26 0.38
C GLY A 80 -10.04 -17.13 -0.61
N ALA A 81 -10.44 -15.94 -0.12
CA ALA A 81 -10.82 -14.77 -0.92
C ALA A 81 -12.07 -14.96 -1.82
N ASN A 82 -12.93 -15.94 -1.51
CA ASN A 82 -14.21 -16.14 -2.17
C ASN A 82 -15.30 -15.27 -1.53
N LEU A 83 -16.19 -14.68 -2.34
CA LEU A 83 -17.28 -13.85 -1.85
C LEU A 83 -18.25 -14.68 -1.00
N VAL A 84 -18.50 -14.21 0.23
CA VAL A 84 -19.47 -14.82 1.16
C VAL A 84 -20.74 -13.98 1.24
N ALA A 85 -20.60 -12.66 1.41
CA ALA A 85 -21.72 -11.74 1.51
C ALA A 85 -21.38 -10.38 0.90
N PHE A 86 -22.40 -9.69 0.40
CA PHE A 86 -22.29 -8.37 -0.19
C PHE A 86 -23.52 -7.54 0.11
N GLN A 87 -23.32 -6.25 0.42
CA GLN A 87 -24.42 -5.30 0.54
C GLN A 87 -24.07 -3.98 -0.16
N ARG A 88 -24.97 -3.53 -1.05
CA ARG A 88 -24.95 -2.19 -1.62
C ARG A 88 -25.96 -1.31 -0.88
N MET A 89 -25.49 -0.22 -0.30
CA MET A 89 -26.37 0.79 0.28
C MET A 89 -27.03 1.62 -0.83
N ASP A 90 -28.24 2.11 -0.58
CA ASP A 90 -28.95 2.98 -1.52
C ASP A 90 -28.14 4.24 -1.82
N GLY A 91 -28.00 4.57 -3.09
CA GLY A 91 -27.23 5.71 -3.56
C GLY A 91 -25.71 5.48 -3.61
N ALA A 92 -25.20 4.30 -3.29
CA ALA A 92 -23.79 3.99 -3.48
C ALA A 92 -23.42 3.92 -4.97
N GLN A 93 -22.26 4.46 -5.34
CA GLN A 93 -21.80 4.49 -6.74
C GLN A 93 -21.55 3.08 -7.29
N LEU A 94 -21.88 2.86 -8.57
CA LEU A 94 -21.84 1.53 -9.18
C LEU A 94 -20.42 0.97 -9.32
N ALA A 95 -19.43 1.81 -9.64
CA ALA A 95 -18.04 1.38 -9.74
C ALA A 95 -17.51 0.76 -8.45
N SER A 96 -18.00 1.22 -7.30
CA SER A 96 -17.57 0.75 -5.98
C SER A 96 -18.05 -0.67 -5.65
N ILE A 97 -18.92 -1.28 -6.44
CA ILE A 97 -19.28 -2.70 -6.30
C ILE A 97 -18.01 -3.55 -6.48
N ALA A 98 -17.41 -3.48 -7.65
CA ALA A 98 -16.18 -4.23 -7.96
C ALA A 98 -15.00 -3.82 -7.09
N ILE A 99 -14.89 -2.52 -6.74
CA ILE A 99 -13.80 -2.02 -5.90
C ILE A 99 -13.89 -2.60 -4.47
N SER A 100 -15.07 -2.66 -3.87
CA SER A 100 -15.25 -3.23 -2.52
C SER A 100 -14.87 -4.71 -2.47
N GLU A 101 -15.27 -5.49 -3.48
CA GLU A 101 -14.87 -6.89 -3.61
C GLU A 101 -13.36 -7.03 -3.80
N HIS A 102 -12.74 -6.19 -4.64
CA HIS A 102 -11.29 -6.23 -4.85
C HIS A 102 -10.53 -5.91 -3.56
N LYS A 103 -10.96 -4.88 -2.81
CA LYS A 103 -10.37 -4.55 -1.50
C LYS A 103 -10.45 -5.71 -0.52
N ALA A 104 -11.62 -6.39 -0.44
CA ALA A 104 -11.78 -7.56 0.40
C ALA A 104 -10.85 -8.70 -0.01
N ARG A 105 -10.83 -9.05 -1.31
CA ARG A 105 -9.95 -10.10 -1.85
C ARG A 105 -8.47 -9.79 -1.61
N ALA A 106 -8.04 -8.57 -1.86
CA ALA A 106 -6.66 -8.14 -1.60
C ALA A 106 -6.30 -8.28 -0.12
N ALA A 107 -7.17 -7.81 0.80
CA ALA A 107 -6.92 -7.90 2.23
C ALA A 107 -6.80 -9.36 2.72
N ALA A 108 -7.62 -10.28 2.19
CA ALA A 108 -7.52 -11.70 2.50
C ALA A 108 -6.25 -12.33 1.93
N SER A 109 -5.99 -12.14 0.64
CA SER A 109 -4.88 -12.79 -0.07
C SER A 109 -3.52 -12.32 0.42
N PHE A 110 -3.35 -11.03 0.69
CA PHE A 110 -2.11 -10.45 1.19
C PHE A 110 -2.02 -10.41 2.72
N ARG A 111 -3.04 -10.86 3.44
CA ARG A 111 -3.13 -10.94 4.92
C ARG A 111 -2.83 -9.61 5.62
N ARG A 112 -3.27 -8.48 5.03
CA ARG A 112 -3.00 -7.13 5.53
C ARG A 112 -4.07 -6.15 5.09
N GLU A 113 -4.18 -5.05 5.81
CA GLU A 113 -5.04 -3.95 5.39
C GLU A 113 -4.51 -3.34 4.07
N THR A 114 -5.42 -2.96 3.18
CA THR A 114 -5.04 -2.39 1.88
C THR A 114 -4.37 -1.02 1.98
N HIS A 115 -4.54 -0.29 3.10
CA HIS A 115 -3.81 0.95 3.34
C HIS A 115 -2.29 0.74 3.37
N VAL A 116 -1.79 -0.44 3.78
CA VAL A 116 -0.36 -0.74 3.78
C VAL A 116 0.25 -0.63 2.38
N VAL A 117 -0.52 -1.06 1.36
CA VAL A 117 -0.10 -0.93 -0.04
C VAL A 117 -0.17 0.52 -0.49
N GLU A 118 -1.27 1.22 -0.17
CA GLU A 118 -1.45 2.64 -0.46
C GLU A 118 -0.31 3.48 0.12
N ASP A 119 -0.03 3.32 1.42
CA ASP A 119 1.05 4.03 2.10
C ASP A 119 2.44 3.65 1.55
N GLY A 120 2.62 2.37 1.19
CA GLY A 120 3.83 1.90 0.53
C GLY A 120 4.13 2.65 -0.77
N ILE A 121 3.10 2.92 -1.57
CA ILE A 121 3.23 3.69 -2.82
C ILE A 121 3.34 5.18 -2.54
N GLN A 122 2.43 5.74 -1.75
CA GLN A 122 2.33 7.18 -1.53
C GLN A 122 3.52 7.75 -0.73
N LEU A 123 4.00 7.01 0.26
CA LEU A 123 5.00 7.50 1.21
C LEU A 123 6.39 6.90 0.99
N LYS A 124 6.49 5.69 0.41
CA LYS A 124 7.74 4.93 0.30
C LYS A 124 8.15 4.63 -1.14
N GLN A 125 7.37 5.08 -2.13
CA GLN A 125 7.63 4.88 -3.57
C GLN A 125 7.78 3.41 -3.99
N ASN A 126 7.12 2.48 -3.29
CA ASN A 126 7.15 1.04 -3.57
C ASN A 126 6.28 0.69 -4.79
N TYR A 127 6.54 1.31 -5.94
CA TYR A 127 5.73 1.18 -7.16
C TYR A 127 5.69 -0.24 -7.72
N TYR A 128 6.70 -1.08 -7.41
CA TYR A 128 6.72 -2.48 -7.85
C TYR A 128 5.48 -3.26 -7.39
N THR A 129 4.86 -2.86 -6.26
CA THR A 129 3.66 -3.53 -5.75
C THR A 129 2.49 -3.46 -6.72
N LEU A 130 2.48 -2.46 -7.63
CA LEU A 130 1.46 -2.33 -8.68
C LEU A 130 1.57 -3.40 -9.78
N THR A 131 2.68 -4.14 -9.83
CA THR A 131 2.88 -5.25 -10.77
C THR A 131 2.40 -6.59 -10.23
N LEU A 132 1.95 -6.65 -8.97
CA LEU A 132 1.48 -7.87 -8.33
C LEU A 132 -0.01 -8.06 -8.61
N ASP A 133 -0.37 -9.26 -9.06
CA ASP A 133 -1.77 -9.61 -9.31
C ASP A 133 -2.61 -9.53 -8.04
N GLY A 134 -3.81 -8.97 -8.16
CA GLY A 134 -4.75 -8.85 -7.05
C GLY A 134 -4.46 -7.74 -6.04
N VAL A 135 -3.43 -6.93 -6.26
CA VAL A 135 -3.16 -5.73 -5.44
C VAL A 135 -4.14 -4.61 -5.75
N ILE A 136 -4.59 -3.92 -4.71
CA ILE A 136 -5.28 -2.64 -4.81
C ILE A 136 -4.66 -1.63 -3.84
N ALA A 137 -4.16 -0.52 -4.37
CA ALA A 137 -3.56 0.57 -3.60
C ALA A 137 -4.63 1.59 -3.18
N SER A 138 -5.63 1.13 -2.46
CA SER A 138 -6.74 1.94 -1.97
C SER A 138 -7.23 1.37 -0.64
N ARG A 139 -7.12 2.15 0.43
CA ARG A 139 -7.55 1.72 1.78
C ARG A 139 -9.03 1.39 1.85
N GLY A 140 -9.43 0.60 2.85
CA GLY A 140 -10.81 0.14 3.03
C GLY A 140 -10.98 -1.37 2.83
N GLY A 141 -9.88 -2.13 2.63
CA GLY A 141 -9.85 -3.59 2.78
C GLY A 141 -9.21 -3.96 4.12
N VAL A 142 -9.89 -4.74 4.95
CA VAL A 142 -9.49 -5.07 6.32
C VAL A 142 -9.61 -6.57 6.56
N PRO A 143 -8.55 -7.26 7.02
CA PRO A 143 -8.61 -8.66 7.41
C PRO A 143 -9.58 -8.88 8.57
N LEU A 144 -10.29 -10.00 8.55
CA LEU A 144 -11.12 -10.49 9.66
C LEU A 144 -10.35 -11.58 10.39
N ILE A 145 -9.99 -11.28 11.64
CA ILE A 145 -9.11 -12.12 12.45
C ILE A 145 -9.90 -12.70 13.62
N GLN A 146 -9.80 -14.02 13.81
CA GLN A 146 -10.37 -14.71 14.96
C GLN A 146 -9.35 -15.69 15.54
N GLY A 147 -9.11 -15.63 16.84
CA GLY A 147 -8.14 -16.50 17.51
C GLY A 147 -6.74 -16.43 16.89
N GLY A 148 -6.31 -15.24 16.41
CA GLY A 148 -5.03 -15.02 15.76
C GLY A 148 -4.93 -15.55 14.32
N LYS A 149 -6.04 -16.02 13.72
CA LYS A 149 -6.08 -16.57 12.36
C LYS A 149 -6.97 -15.72 11.46
N LEU A 150 -6.57 -15.57 10.20
CA LEU A 150 -7.37 -14.91 9.19
C LEU A 150 -8.51 -15.83 8.74
N ILE A 151 -9.75 -15.44 9.01
CA ILE A 151 -10.94 -16.19 8.62
C ILE A 151 -11.64 -15.61 7.40
N GLY A 152 -11.26 -14.42 6.97
CA GLY A 152 -11.80 -13.69 5.84
C GLY A 152 -11.29 -12.26 5.79
N ALA A 153 -11.94 -11.43 4.99
CA ALA A 153 -11.70 -9.99 4.96
C ALA A 153 -12.96 -9.24 4.53
N ILE A 154 -13.04 -7.97 4.94
CA ILE A 154 -14.10 -7.03 4.57
C ILE A 154 -13.51 -5.92 3.70
N GLY A 155 -14.25 -5.51 2.66
CA GLY A 155 -13.89 -4.41 1.77
C GLY A 155 -15.03 -3.41 1.64
N CYS A 156 -14.76 -2.14 1.85
CA CYS A 156 -15.71 -1.04 1.71
C CYS A 156 -15.28 -0.10 0.60
N SER A 157 -16.25 0.41 -0.14
CA SER A 157 -16.01 1.39 -1.21
C SER A 157 -17.24 2.24 -1.49
N GLY A 158 -17.05 3.54 -1.73
CA GLY A 158 -18.13 4.47 -2.07
C GLY A 158 -17.86 5.90 -1.61
N GLY A 159 -17.02 6.05 -0.59
CA GLY A 159 -16.54 7.32 -0.08
C GLY A 159 -15.09 7.63 -0.51
N THR A 160 -14.41 8.45 0.27
CA THR A 160 -12.95 8.54 0.22
C THR A 160 -12.34 7.27 0.82
N GLY A 161 -11.09 6.94 0.47
CA GLY A 161 -10.43 5.77 1.06
C GLY A 161 -10.47 5.76 2.60
N SER A 162 -10.32 6.92 3.24
CA SER A 162 -10.39 7.04 4.69
C SER A 162 -11.78 6.77 5.26
N GLN A 163 -12.84 7.20 4.58
CA GLN A 163 -14.22 6.89 4.96
C GLN A 163 -14.52 5.39 4.82
N ASP A 164 -14.08 4.81 3.70
CA ASP A 164 -14.19 3.38 3.44
C ASP A 164 -13.50 2.56 4.53
N GLU A 165 -12.29 2.96 4.92
CA GLU A 165 -11.51 2.29 5.97
C GLU A 165 -12.18 2.36 7.34
N VAL A 166 -12.71 3.52 7.74
CA VAL A 166 -13.42 3.69 9.01
C VAL A 166 -14.61 2.75 9.11
N ALA A 167 -15.44 2.69 8.05
CA ALA A 167 -16.59 1.80 8.04
C ALA A 167 -16.18 0.32 8.08
N CYS A 168 -15.17 -0.07 7.29
CA CYS A 168 -14.68 -1.44 7.28
C CYS A 168 -14.01 -1.87 8.59
N LYS A 169 -13.29 -0.98 9.28
CA LYS A 169 -12.74 -1.26 10.61
C LYS A 169 -13.83 -1.48 11.66
N ALA A 170 -14.95 -0.75 11.58
CA ALA A 170 -16.11 -1.01 12.44
C ALA A 170 -16.70 -2.42 12.18
N GLY A 171 -16.79 -2.83 10.90
CA GLY A 171 -17.19 -4.18 10.52
C GLY A 171 -16.23 -5.24 11.06
N ALA A 172 -14.92 -5.06 10.88
CA ALA A 172 -13.91 -5.99 11.35
C ALA A 172 -13.89 -6.14 12.88
N ALA A 173 -14.13 -5.05 13.62
CA ALA A 173 -14.18 -5.07 15.08
C ALA A 173 -15.35 -5.89 15.67
N SER A 174 -16.39 -6.17 14.88
CA SER A 174 -17.52 -7.02 15.28
C SER A 174 -17.20 -8.52 15.25
N VAL A 175 -16.13 -8.89 14.55
CA VAL A 175 -15.66 -10.28 14.43
C VAL A 175 -14.61 -10.55 15.49
N LYS A 176 -14.97 -11.31 16.54
CA LYS A 176 -14.09 -11.69 17.67
C LYS A 176 -13.92 -13.20 17.75
#